data_6b7402785f31f9a342df17a7185ff9b2
#
_entry.id   6b7402785f31f9a342df17a7185ff9b2
#
_cell.length_a   1.000
_cell.length_b   1.000
_cell.length_c   1.000
_cell.angle_alpha   90.00
_cell.angle_beta   90.00
_cell.angle_gamma   90.00
#
_symmetry.space_group_name_H-M   'P 1'
#
loop_
_entity.id
_entity.type
_entity.pdbx_description
1 polymer ?
#
loop_
_entity_poly.entity_id
_entity_poly.type
_entity_poly.pdbx_seq_one_letter_code
_entity_poly.pdbx_strand_id
1 'polypeptide(L)'
;MIKKENNFWKTSKLQHLIYRVILITLFTSSISHAELVKPNNGIEPFLVVQIQLRSLKQNDNPKKDNGIEQTWEFAHPNNQKNTGPLDRFKTMIKGKSYGMLLNHLDHKVVEIKLTDSTALFEVTVLDKDKTYYKFKWTVEKYTAEGPLKGCWLTTMVSAPMPLGSSI
;
A
#
# COMPACT_ATOMS: atom_id res chain seq x y z
N MET A 1 -9.44 73.83 -22.60
CA MET A 1 -8.70 73.32 -21.44
C MET A 1 -9.26 71.90 -21.10
N ILE A 2 -8.62 70.87 -21.63
CA ILE A 2 -9.13 69.46 -21.58
C ILE A 2 -8.43 68.80 -20.41
N LYS A 3 -9.18 68.45 -19.38
CA LYS A 3 -8.67 67.70 -18.21
C LYS A 3 -8.42 66.25 -18.62
N LYS A 4 -7.14 65.86 -18.68
CA LYS A 4 -6.70 64.48 -18.85
C LYS A 4 -6.82 63.77 -17.49
N GLU A 5 -7.88 62.98 -17.28
CA GLU A 5 -8.03 62.17 -16.09
C GLU A 5 -7.02 60.99 -16.13
N ASN A 6 -6.23 60.87 -15.08
CA ASN A 6 -5.23 59.83 -14.91
C ASN A 6 -5.86 58.46 -14.63
N ASN A 7 -5.95 57.63 -15.65
CA ASN A 7 -6.41 56.24 -15.54
C ASN A 7 -5.36 55.28 -14.93
N PHE A 8 -4.27 55.81 -14.37
CA PHE A 8 -3.16 55.01 -13.87
C PHE A 8 -3.51 54.16 -12.62
N TRP A 9 -4.41 54.63 -11.75
CA TRP A 9 -4.79 53.94 -10.50
C TRP A 9 -5.78 52.81 -10.68
N LYS A 10 -6.52 52.72 -11.76
CA LYS A 10 -7.47 51.63 -12.04
C LYS A 10 -6.77 50.36 -12.52
N THR A 11 -5.67 50.48 -13.25
CA THR A 11 -4.92 49.35 -13.80
C THR A 11 -4.17 48.58 -12.72
N SER A 12 -3.63 49.27 -11.71
CA SER A 12 -2.85 48.62 -10.63
C SER A 12 -3.75 47.74 -9.75
N LYS A 13 -4.95 48.18 -9.39
CA LYS A 13 -5.91 47.38 -8.59
C LYS A 13 -6.39 46.15 -9.33
N LEU A 14 -6.62 46.23 -10.65
CA LEU A 14 -6.99 45.13 -11.47
C LEU A 14 -5.88 44.09 -11.61
N GLN A 15 -4.64 44.53 -11.77
CA GLN A 15 -3.48 43.64 -11.79
C GLN A 15 -3.28 42.91 -10.46
N HIS A 16 -3.40 43.56 -9.33
CA HIS A 16 -3.33 42.89 -8.01
C HIS A 16 -4.47 41.89 -7.76
N LEU A 17 -5.65 42.19 -8.30
CA LEU A 17 -6.77 41.26 -8.23
C LEU A 17 -6.51 40.00 -9.07
N ILE A 18 -5.99 40.14 -10.29
CA ILE A 18 -5.63 39.04 -11.21
C ILE A 18 -4.51 38.19 -10.56
N TYR A 19 -3.46 38.79 -9.99
CA TYR A 19 -2.41 38.05 -9.31
C TYR A 19 -2.93 37.25 -8.09
N ARG A 20 -3.86 37.81 -7.33
CA ARG A 20 -4.48 37.10 -6.19
C ARG A 20 -5.36 35.92 -6.65
N VAL A 21 -6.10 36.06 -7.74
CA VAL A 21 -6.91 34.98 -8.31
C VAL A 21 -6.03 33.87 -8.88
N ILE A 22 -4.94 34.21 -9.59
CA ILE A 22 -3.96 33.24 -10.12
C ILE A 22 -3.26 32.48 -8.98
N LEU A 23 -2.91 33.17 -7.87
CA LEU A 23 -2.25 32.53 -6.72
C LEU A 23 -3.17 31.52 -6.00
N ILE A 24 -4.48 31.79 -5.96
CA ILE A 24 -5.47 30.88 -5.32
C ILE A 24 -5.72 29.63 -6.18
N THR A 25 -5.65 29.75 -7.50
CA THR A 25 -5.87 28.59 -8.40
C THR A 25 -4.67 27.61 -8.46
N LEU A 26 -3.48 28.03 -8.03
CA LEU A 26 -2.29 27.17 -7.98
C LEU A 26 -2.24 26.26 -6.74
N PHE A 27 -3.13 26.44 -5.76
CA PHE A 27 -3.20 25.63 -4.53
C PHE A 27 -4.32 24.57 -4.51
N THR A 28 -4.89 24.22 -5.66
CA THR A 28 -5.69 23.01 -5.74
C THR A 28 -4.72 21.82 -5.75
N SER A 29 -4.21 21.48 -4.57
CA SER A 29 -3.53 20.20 -4.34
C SER A 29 -4.53 19.12 -4.72
N SER A 30 -4.33 18.50 -5.88
CA SER A 30 -5.02 17.28 -6.23
C SER A 30 -4.72 16.29 -5.12
N ILE A 31 -5.70 15.96 -4.28
CA ILE A 31 -5.62 14.82 -3.37
C ILE A 31 -5.53 13.60 -4.29
N SER A 32 -4.30 13.23 -4.65
CA SER A 32 -4.05 11.97 -5.33
C SER A 32 -4.47 10.86 -4.37
N HIS A 33 -5.67 10.34 -4.54
CA HIS A 33 -6.01 9.03 -3.98
C HIS A 33 -5.10 8.04 -4.69
N ALA A 34 -4.05 7.58 -4.02
CA ALA A 34 -3.24 6.49 -4.56
C ALA A 34 -4.16 5.28 -4.71
N GLU A 35 -4.47 4.94 -5.95
CA GLU A 35 -5.24 3.75 -6.28
C GLU A 35 -4.44 2.51 -5.85
N LEU A 36 -5.14 1.49 -5.32
CA LEU A 36 -4.51 0.24 -4.94
C LEU A 36 -3.98 -0.47 -6.20
N VAL A 37 -2.76 -0.98 -6.10
CA VAL A 37 -2.19 -1.84 -7.13
C VAL A 37 -3.05 -3.08 -7.24
N LYS A 38 -3.50 -3.40 -8.46
CA LYS A 38 -4.32 -4.58 -8.73
C LYS A 38 -3.45 -5.72 -9.25
N PRO A 39 -3.76 -6.98 -8.89
CA PRO A 39 -3.10 -8.14 -9.46
C PRO A 39 -3.19 -8.14 -10.99
N ASN A 40 -2.08 -8.46 -11.64
CA ASN A 40 -2.00 -8.71 -13.09
C ASN A 40 -0.89 -9.70 -13.38
N ASN A 41 -0.87 -10.26 -14.59
CA ASN A 41 0.05 -11.35 -14.98
C ASN A 41 1.52 -10.92 -15.12
N GLY A 42 1.81 -9.61 -15.09
CA GLY A 42 3.17 -9.06 -15.13
C GLY A 42 3.81 -8.92 -13.74
N ILE A 43 3.07 -9.20 -12.67
CA ILE A 43 3.59 -9.09 -11.30
C ILE A 43 4.09 -10.46 -10.84
N GLU A 44 5.41 -10.60 -10.74
CA GLU A 44 6.07 -11.81 -10.28
C GLU A 44 5.83 -12.07 -8.77
N PRO A 45 5.92 -13.33 -8.30
CA PRO A 45 5.54 -13.70 -6.93
C PRO A 45 6.36 -12.99 -5.85
N PHE A 46 7.66 -12.75 -6.08
CA PHE A 46 8.49 -11.95 -5.18
C PHE A 46 7.94 -10.52 -5.02
N LEU A 47 7.52 -9.91 -6.14
CA LEU A 47 6.97 -8.56 -6.12
C LEU A 47 5.62 -8.49 -5.42
N VAL A 48 4.79 -9.54 -5.51
CA VAL A 48 3.54 -9.65 -4.72
C VAL A 48 3.84 -9.52 -3.23
N VAL A 49 4.80 -10.30 -2.70
CA VAL A 49 5.20 -10.23 -1.29
C VAL A 49 5.75 -8.85 -0.93
N GLN A 50 6.57 -8.25 -1.81
CA GLN A 50 7.13 -6.92 -1.60
C GLN A 50 6.04 -5.83 -1.56
N ILE A 51 5.05 -5.87 -2.46
CA ILE A 51 3.92 -4.94 -2.47
C ILE A 51 3.17 -5.02 -1.13
N GLN A 52 2.83 -6.23 -0.68
CA GLN A 52 2.11 -6.43 0.57
C GLN A 52 2.92 -5.92 1.78
N LEU A 53 4.19 -6.28 1.90
CA LEU A 53 5.03 -5.87 3.03
C LEU A 53 5.31 -4.36 3.06
N ARG A 54 5.60 -3.75 1.91
CA ARG A 54 5.79 -2.29 1.83
C ARG A 54 4.53 -1.53 2.22
N SER A 55 3.37 -2.03 1.80
CA SER A 55 2.09 -1.41 2.14
C SER A 55 1.77 -1.57 3.63
N LEU A 56 2.02 -2.74 4.22
CA LEU A 56 1.87 -2.95 5.67
C LEU A 56 2.86 -2.10 6.49
N LYS A 57 4.09 -1.89 5.97
CA LYS A 57 5.08 -1.00 6.60
C LYS A 57 4.61 0.46 6.66
N GLN A 58 3.76 0.89 5.73
CA GLN A 58 3.17 2.22 5.66
C GLN A 58 1.64 2.14 5.71
N ASN A 59 1.11 1.36 6.67
CA ASN A 59 -0.28 0.95 6.69
C ASN A 59 -1.29 2.08 6.50
N ASP A 60 -1.05 3.22 7.14
CA ASP A 60 -2.00 4.33 7.18
C ASP A 60 -1.67 5.47 6.19
N ASN A 61 -0.90 5.17 5.16
CA ASN A 61 -0.56 6.11 4.10
C ASN A 61 -1.10 5.61 2.74
N PRO A 62 -1.87 6.43 1.98
CA PRO A 62 -2.31 7.81 2.24
C PRO A 62 -3.54 7.90 3.16
N LYS A 63 -4.17 6.79 3.53
CA LYS A 63 -5.34 6.72 4.41
C LYS A 63 -5.23 5.55 5.38
N LYS A 64 -6.00 5.63 6.47
CA LYS A 64 -6.06 4.55 7.47
C LYS A 64 -6.37 3.20 6.84
N ASP A 65 -5.60 2.18 7.25
CA ASP A 65 -5.73 0.79 6.79
C ASP A 65 -5.43 0.55 5.30
N ASN A 66 -4.88 1.52 4.59
CA ASN A 66 -4.56 1.38 3.16
C ASN A 66 -3.63 0.19 2.87
N GLY A 67 -2.65 -0.04 3.75
CA GLY A 67 -1.72 -1.16 3.62
C GLY A 67 -2.41 -2.52 3.77
N ILE A 68 -3.36 -2.65 4.70
CA ILE A 68 -4.17 -3.86 4.85
C ILE A 68 -5.07 -4.05 3.63
N GLU A 69 -5.69 -2.98 3.11
CA GLU A 69 -6.50 -3.03 1.88
C GLU A 69 -5.66 -3.46 0.68
N GLN A 70 -4.45 -2.91 0.52
CA GLN A 70 -3.53 -3.34 -0.53
C GLN A 70 -3.12 -4.81 -0.40
N THR A 71 -2.89 -5.26 0.83
CA THR A 71 -2.57 -6.67 1.11
C THR A 71 -3.73 -7.59 0.75
N TRP A 72 -4.96 -7.15 1.00
CA TRP A 72 -6.19 -7.86 0.65
C TRP A 72 -6.37 -8.05 -0.86
N GLU A 73 -5.99 -7.05 -1.67
CA GLU A 73 -6.06 -7.14 -3.14
C GLU A 73 -5.26 -8.32 -3.69
N PHE A 74 -4.12 -8.65 -3.06
CA PHE A 74 -3.28 -9.77 -3.46
C PHE A 74 -3.56 -11.08 -2.71
N ALA A 75 -4.59 -11.13 -1.87
CA ALA A 75 -4.99 -12.37 -1.23
C ALA A 75 -5.74 -13.27 -2.21
N HIS A 76 -5.32 -14.54 -2.30
CA HIS A 76 -5.99 -15.55 -3.12
C HIS A 76 -7.47 -15.68 -2.72
N PRO A 77 -8.42 -15.91 -3.66
CA PRO A 77 -9.85 -16.03 -3.33
C PRO A 77 -10.16 -17.03 -2.21
N ASN A 78 -9.44 -18.15 -2.15
CA ASN A 78 -9.59 -19.11 -1.04
C ASN A 78 -9.13 -18.54 0.30
N ASN A 79 -8.05 -17.74 0.30
CA ASN A 79 -7.59 -17.04 1.48
C ASN A 79 -8.62 -15.99 1.91
N GLN A 80 -9.13 -15.20 0.96
CA GLN A 80 -10.20 -14.23 1.21
C GLN A 80 -11.47 -14.89 1.79
N LYS A 81 -11.87 -16.04 1.27
CA LYS A 81 -13.01 -16.82 1.79
C LYS A 81 -12.81 -17.23 3.25
N ASN A 82 -11.59 -17.60 3.63
CA ASN A 82 -11.27 -18.08 4.98
C ASN A 82 -11.08 -16.94 5.99
N THR A 83 -10.52 -15.80 5.55
CA THR A 83 -10.13 -14.68 6.43
C THR A 83 -11.07 -13.48 6.34
N GLY A 84 -11.90 -13.41 5.30
CA GLY A 84 -12.82 -12.33 5.05
C GLY A 84 -14.14 -12.36 5.82
N PRO A 85 -14.96 -11.38 5.63
CA PRO A 85 -14.81 -10.20 4.75
C PRO A 85 -13.67 -9.25 5.16
N LEU A 86 -13.40 -8.21 4.35
CA LEU A 86 -12.28 -7.27 4.55
C LEU A 86 -12.20 -6.71 5.98
N ASP A 87 -13.32 -6.37 6.61
CA ASP A 87 -13.33 -5.83 7.98
C ASP A 87 -12.86 -6.87 9.01
N ARG A 88 -13.22 -8.14 8.81
CA ARG A 88 -12.70 -9.24 9.63
C ARG A 88 -11.19 -9.42 9.39
N PHE A 89 -10.73 -9.35 8.14
CA PHE A 89 -9.33 -9.39 7.80
C PHE A 89 -8.56 -8.23 8.45
N LYS A 90 -9.08 -7.00 8.40
CA LYS A 90 -8.50 -5.84 9.11
C LYS A 90 -8.36 -6.10 10.61
N THR A 91 -9.39 -6.65 11.24
CA THR A 91 -9.37 -6.99 12.67
C THR A 91 -8.32 -8.07 12.97
N MET A 92 -8.22 -9.10 12.13
CA MET A 92 -7.24 -10.18 12.27
C MET A 92 -5.80 -9.65 12.15
N ILE A 93 -5.51 -8.83 11.15
CA ILE A 93 -4.16 -8.25 10.95
C ILE A 93 -3.79 -7.32 12.11
N LYS A 94 -4.72 -6.55 12.65
CA LYS A 94 -4.49 -5.69 13.84
C LYS A 94 -4.34 -6.47 15.14
N GLY A 95 -4.70 -7.74 15.15
CA GLY A 95 -4.62 -8.60 16.32
C GLY A 95 -3.18 -9.00 16.68
N LYS A 96 -3.03 -9.64 17.83
CA LYS A 96 -1.72 -10.06 18.39
C LYS A 96 -0.91 -10.95 17.46
N SER A 97 -1.58 -11.75 16.62
CA SER A 97 -0.89 -12.72 15.74
C SER A 97 -0.22 -12.08 14.53
N TYR A 98 -0.65 -10.91 14.07
CA TYR A 98 -0.12 -10.29 12.85
C TYR A 98 0.16 -8.80 13.00
N GLY A 99 -0.15 -8.17 14.14
CA GLY A 99 0.04 -6.75 14.38
C GLY A 99 1.47 -6.25 14.21
N MET A 100 2.47 -7.13 14.41
CA MET A 100 3.88 -6.82 14.17
C MET A 100 4.22 -6.56 12.69
N LEU A 101 3.34 -6.94 11.76
CA LEU A 101 3.47 -6.59 10.34
C LEU A 101 3.13 -5.13 10.07
N LEU A 102 2.31 -4.49 10.92
CA LEU A 102 1.85 -3.13 10.72
C LEU A 102 2.89 -2.12 11.19
N ASN A 103 3.23 -1.18 10.30
CA ASN A 103 4.17 -0.10 10.59
C ASN A 103 5.53 -0.62 11.11
N HIS A 104 5.95 -1.81 10.64
CA HIS A 104 7.22 -2.41 10.99
C HIS A 104 8.40 -1.56 10.48
N LEU A 105 9.56 -1.70 11.12
CA LEU A 105 10.73 -0.88 10.83
C LEU A 105 11.46 -1.33 9.57
N ASP A 106 11.61 -2.66 9.41
CA ASP A 106 12.31 -3.24 8.27
C ASP A 106 11.85 -4.66 7.98
N HIS A 107 12.12 -5.16 6.76
CA HIS A 107 11.85 -6.53 6.39
C HIS A 107 12.85 -7.06 5.36
N LYS A 108 13.07 -8.36 5.43
CA LYS A 108 13.85 -9.13 4.45
C LYS A 108 12.99 -10.26 3.89
N VAL A 109 13.04 -10.43 2.58
CA VAL A 109 12.35 -11.54 1.87
C VAL A 109 13.40 -12.41 1.21
N VAL A 110 13.34 -13.70 1.47
CA VAL A 110 14.20 -14.72 0.86
C VAL A 110 13.34 -15.75 0.17
N GLU A 111 13.56 -15.95 -1.12
CA GLU A 111 12.91 -17.03 -1.86
C GLU A 111 13.49 -18.38 -1.42
N ILE A 112 12.61 -19.28 -1.00
CA ILE A 112 12.97 -20.64 -0.57
C ILE A 112 12.72 -21.64 -1.68
N LYS A 113 11.62 -21.44 -2.43
CA LYS A 113 11.24 -22.31 -3.54
C LYS A 113 10.41 -21.54 -4.54
N LEU A 114 10.69 -21.75 -5.82
CA LEU A 114 9.88 -21.26 -6.94
C LEU A 114 9.62 -22.41 -7.91
N THR A 115 8.37 -22.55 -8.33
CA THR A 115 7.90 -23.43 -9.40
C THR A 115 7.04 -22.64 -10.36
N ASP A 116 6.54 -23.25 -11.41
CA ASP A 116 5.67 -22.59 -12.40
C ASP A 116 4.37 -22.03 -11.81
N SER A 117 3.90 -22.59 -10.67
CA SER A 117 2.61 -22.27 -10.06
C SER A 117 2.66 -21.92 -8.59
N THR A 118 3.79 -22.12 -7.89
CA THR A 118 3.89 -21.90 -6.44
C THR A 118 5.24 -21.29 -6.10
N ALA A 119 5.23 -20.28 -5.25
CA ALA A 119 6.42 -19.68 -4.66
C ALA A 119 6.32 -19.66 -3.14
N LEU A 120 7.40 -20.03 -2.45
CA LEU A 120 7.54 -20.00 -1.00
C LEU A 120 8.66 -19.04 -0.62
N PHE A 121 8.34 -18.11 0.26
CA PHE A 121 9.29 -17.14 0.79
C PHE A 121 9.41 -17.28 2.32
N GLU A 122 10.62 -17.04 2.81
CA GLU A 122 10.88 -16.71 4.21
C GLU A 122 10.93 -15.20 4.34
N VAL A 123 10.10 -14.64 5.21
CA VAL A 123 10.01 -13.22 5.48
C VAL A 123 10.45 -12.97 6.92
N THR A 124 11.46 -12.14 7.10
CA THR A 124 11.86 -11.64 8.42
C THR A 124 11.43 -10.19 8.55
N VAL A 125 10.72 -9.86 9.62
CA VAL A 125 10.23 -8.51 9.92
C VAL A 125 10.84 -8.05 11.23
N LEU A 126 11.35 -6.82 11.26
CA LEU A 126 11.69 -6.09 12.48
C LEU A 126 10.51 -5.21 12.86
N ASP A 127 9.83 -5.52 13.93
CA ASP A 127 8.68 -4.74 14.38
C ASP A 127 9.07 -3.41 15.04
N LYS A 128 8.09 -2.59 15.35
CA LYS A 128 8.27 -1.29 16.03
C LYS A 128 8.93 -1.40 17.42
N ASP A 129 8.79 -2.55 18.09
CA ASP A 129 9.34 -2.83 19.41
C ASP A 129 10.75 -3.48 19.31
N LYS A 130 11.36 -3.45 18.11
CA LYS A 130 12.70 -3.98 17.80
C LYS A 130 12.83 -5.48 18.02
N THR A 131 11.73 -6.22 17.83
CA THR A 131 11.72 -7.68 17.86
C THR A 131 11.66 -8.21 16.43
N TYR A 132 12.49 -9.22 16.14
CA TYR A 132 12.46 -9.92 14.87
C TYR A 132 11.44 -11.05 14.89
N TYR A 133 10.65 -11.12 13.83
CA TYR A 133 9.70 -12.20 13.58
C TYR A 133 9.94 -12.79 12.20
N LYS A 134 9.83 -14.11 12.12
CA LYS A 134 9.90 -14.86 10.87
C LYS A 134 8.53 -15.39 10.49
N PHE A 135 8.23 -15.36 9.19
CA PHE A 135 7.03 -15.90 8.58
C PHE A 135 7.39 -16.76 7.37
N LYS A 136 6.56 -17.76 7.08
CA LYS A 136 6.50 -18.40 5.77
C LYS A 136 5.36 -17.74 4.98
N TRP A 137 5.66 -17.36 3.74
CA TRP A 137 4.73 -16.67 2.84
C TRP A 137 4.58 -17.49 1.58
N THR A 138 3.37 -17.99 1.29
CA THR A 138 3.10 -18.80 0.11
C THR A 138 2.26 -18.01 -0.87
N VAL A 139 2.71 -17.98 -2.11
CA VAL A 139 2.07 -17.31 -3.24
C VAL A 139 1.83 -18.34 -4.33
N GLU A 140 0.63 -18.38 -4.90
CA GLU A 140 0.27 -19.32 -5.95
C GLU A 140 -0.30 -18.59 -7.17
N LYS A 141 -0.04 -19.14 -8.34
CA LYS A 141 -0.61 -18.66 -9.59
C LYS A 141 -2.07 -19.09 -9.68
N TYR A 142 -2.98 -18.12 -9.83
CA TYR A 142 -4.41 -18.39 -9.95
C TYR A 142 -4.73 -19.00 -11.31
N THR A 143 -5.36 -20.18 -11.33
CA THR A 143 -5.60 -20.96 -12.55
C THR A 143 -7.04 -20.96 -13.03
N ALA A 144 -8.00 -20.58 -12.18
CA ALA A 144 -9.40 -20.56 -12.59
C ALA A 144 -9.68 -19.41 -13.59
N GLU A 145 -10.70 -19.62 -14.43
CA GLU A 145 -11.11 -18.61 -15.41
C GLU A 145 -11.59 -17.32 -14.72
N GLY A 146 -11.26 -16.19 -15.30
CA GLY A 146 -11.65 -14.87 -14.81
C GLY A 146 -10.51 -13.85 -14.83
N PRO A 147 -10.75 -12.65 -14.28
CA PRO A 147 -9.80 -11.52 -14.32
C PRO A 147 -8.47 -11.79 -13.62
N LEU A 148 -8.43 -12.73 -12.70
CA LEU A 148 -7.23 -13.08 -11.91
C LEU A 148 -6.43 -14.25 -12.52
N LYS A 149 -6.89 -14.86 -13.63
CA LYS A 149 -6.20 -15.98 -14.26
C LYS A 149 -4.76 -15.62 -14.59
N GLY A 150 -3.82 -16.44 -14.12
CA GLY A 150 -2.38 -16.22 -14.30
C GLY A 150 -1.72 -15.26 -13.31
N CYS A 151 -2.50 -14.53 -12.49
CA CYS A 151 -1.95 -13.69 -11.46
C CYS A 151 -1.39 -14.50 -10.28
N TRP A 152 -0.29 -14.03 -9.70
CA TRP A 152 0.24 -14.55 -8.46
C TRP A 152 -0.46 -13.94 -7.25
N LEU A 153 -0.98 -14.78 -6.36
CA LEU A 153 -1.80 -14.37 -5.20
C LEU A 153 -1.35 -15.09 -3.93
N THR A 154 -1.39 -14.42 -2.79
CA THR A 154 -1.01 -14.98 -1.50
C THR A 154 -2.07 -15.94 -0.99
N THR A 155 -1.70 -17.21 -0.85
CA THR A 155 -2.56 -18.26 -0.30
C THR A 155 -2.42 -18.44 1.19
N MET A 156 -1.21 -18.20 1.74
CA MET A 156 -0.94 -18.41 3.16
C MET A 156 0.17 -17.49 3.68
N VAL A 157 -0.02 -17.00 4.89
CA VAL A 157 1.02 -16.45 5.75
C VAL A 157 1.00 -17.22 7.06
N SER A 158 2.15 -17.79 7.46
CA SER A 158 2.23 -18.59 8.70
C SER A 158 2.01 -17.74 9.96
N ALA A 159 1.77 -18.38 11.08
CA ALA A 159 1.93 -17.73 12.37
C ALA A 159 3.36 -17.16 12.53
N PRO A 160 3.54 -16.06 13.27
CA PRO A 160 4.84 -15.48 13.55
C PRO A 160 5.71 -16.42 14.39
N MET A 161 6.99 -16.50 14.05
CA MET A 161 8.02 -17.14 14.85
C MET A 161 8.96 -16.05 15.39
N PRO A 162 8.97 -15.78 16.70
CA PRO A 162 9.87 -14.78 17.27
C PRO A 162 11.30 -15.28 17.19
N LEU A 163 12.23 -14.39 16.78
CA LEU A 163 13.67 -14.69 16.68
C LEU A 163 14.49 -13.99 17.78
N GLY A 164 13.86 -13.13 18.58
CA GLY A 164 14.52 -12.32 19.60
C GLY A 164 14.62 -10.85 19.25
N SER A 165 15.14 -10.06 20.18
CA SER A 165 15.28 -8.60 20.03
C SER A 165 16.57 -8.24 19.30
N SER A 166 16.52 -7.14 18.52
CA SER A 166 17.76 -6.48 18.09
C SER A 166 18.36 -5.73 19.29
N ILE A 167 19.60 -5.99 19.55
CA ILE A 167 20.39 -5.28 20.57
C ILE A 167 20.74 -3.88 20.05
#